data_8e50c4c312e6baba3fb05e2a857d27f6
#
_entry.id   8e50c4c312e6baba3fb05e2a857d27f6
#
_cell.length_a   1.000
_cell.length_b   1.000
_cell.length_c   1.000
_cell.angle_alpha   90.00
_cell.angle_beta   90.00
_cell.angle_gamma   90.00
#
_symmetry.space_group_name_H-M   'P 1'
#
loop_
_entity.id
_entity.type
_entity.pdbx_description
1 polymer ?
#
loop_
_entity_poly.entity_id
_entity_poly.type
_entity_poly.pdbx_seq_one_letter_code
_entity_poly.pdbx_strand_id
1 'polypeptide(L)'
;MNLMTNHMPTAELQALDAAHHMHPFTAQAELAEKGARVIKSADGVFLTDSDGTQFLDAMAGLWCVNIGYGRGELADVAARQMRELPYYNTFFQTTHVPAIALSAKLAELAPDNLNHIFYAGSGSEANDTNIRMVRHYWAVQGAPDKNIIISRKNAYHGSTLGSASLGGMLPMHEQGGLPVPNIHHINQPNWWAEGGD
;
A
#
# COMPACT_ATOMS: atom_id res chain seq x y z
N MET A 1 -0.89 -17.08 -22.23
CA MET A 1 -0.03 -15.91 -22.43
C MET A 1 1.38 -16.33 -22.06
N ASN A 2 2.22 -16.52 -23.06
CA ASN A 2 3.57 -17.04 -22.82
C ASN A 2 4.39 -15.92 -22.19
N LEU A 3 5.03 -16.13 -21.05
CA LEU A 3 5.91 -15.18 -20.37
C LEU A 3 7.21 -14.98 -21.20
N MET A 4 7.08 -14.59 -22.47
CA MET A 4 8.20 -14.35 -23.38
C MET A 4 9.09 -13.19 -22.95
N THR A 5 8.60 -12.32 -22.05
CA THR A 5 9.30 -11.12 -21.60
C THR A 5 10.57 -11.39 -20.79
N ASN A 6 10.69 -12.56 -20.13
CA ASN A 6 11.87 -12.89 -19.32
C ASN A 6 13.19 -13.03 -20.12
N HIS A 7 13.12 -13.11 -21.44
CA HIS A 7 14.28 -13.23 -22.33
C HIS A 7 14.46 -12.00 -23.24
N MET A 8 13.59 -10.98 -23.09
CA MET A 8 13.68 -9.75 -23.87
C MET A 8 14.88 -8.89 -23.40
N PRO A 9 15.57 -8.22 -24.30
CA PRO A 9 16.58 -7.21 -23.96
C PRO A 9 15.99 -6.08 -23.14
N THR A 10 16.78 -5.49 -22.24
CA THR A 10 16.37 -4.36 -21.38
C THR A 10 15.74 -3.22 -22.17
N ALA A 11 16.32 -2.87 -23.33
CA ALA A 11 15.81 -1.80 -24.16
C ALA A 11 14.39 -2.06 -24.70
N GLU A 12 14.07 -3.30 -25.05
CA GLU A 12 12.71 -3.66 -25.48
C GLU A 12 11.72 -3.62 -24.31
N LEU A 13 12.11 -4.09 -23.13
CA LEU A 13 11.30 -3.99 -21.91
C LEU A 13 11.01 -2.54 -21.56
N GLN A 14 12.03 -1.67 -21.62
CA GLN A 14 11.89 -0.23 -21.37
C GLN A 14 10.98 0.46 -22.40
N ALA A 15 11.04 0.05 -23.67
CA ALA A 15 10.16 0.56 -24.71
C ALA A 15 8.69 0.20 -24.48
N LEU A 16 8.41 -1.03 -24.05
CA LEU A 16 7.07 -1.49 -23.69
C LEU A 16 6.56 -0.78 -22.43
N ASP A 17 7.43 -0.62 -21.43
CA ASP A 17 7.11 0.11 -20.20
C ASP A 17 6.72 1.56 -20.50
N ALA A 18 7.55 2.27 -21.25
CA ALA A 18 7.30 3.65 -21.63
C ALA A 18 6.02 3.84 -22.48
N ALA A 19 5.65 2.82 -23.26
CA ALA A 19 4.47 2.87 -24.11
C ALA A 19 3.15 2.59 -23.38
N HIS A 20 3.19 1.80 -22.29
CA HIS A 20 1.98 1.22 -21.73
C HIS A 20 1.86 1.29 -20.21
N HIS A 21 2.90 1.69 -19.48
CA HIS A 21 2.89 1.71 -18.01
C HIS A 21 3.04 3.14 -17.47
N MET A 22 2.10 3.58 -16.67
CA MET A 22 2.18 4.84 -15.95
C MET A 22 2.68 4.58 -14.51
N HIS A 23 3.89 5.04 -14.21
CA HIS A 23 4.51 4.85 -12.90
C HIS A 23 3.94 5.84 -11.87
N PRO A 24 3.56 5.37 -10.65
CA PRO A 24 3.18 6.26 -9.56
C PRO A 24 4.40 6.97 -8.97
N PHE A 25 4.22 8.14 -8.38
CA PHE A 25 5.26 8.92 -7.69
C PHE A 25 6.54 9.13 -8.52
N THR A 26 6.40 9.28 -9.83
CA THR A 26 7.53 9.33 -10.76
C THR A 26 7.46 10.56 -11.64
N ALA A 27 8.59 11.24 -11.84
CA ALA A 27 8.75 12.30 -12.84
C ALA A 27 8.74 11.64 -14.24
N GLN A 28 7.58 11.66 -14.92
CA GLN A 28 7.38 10.94 -16.19
C GLN A 28 8.35 11.39 -17.29
N ALA A 29 8.69 12.68 -17.34
CA ALA A 29 9.66 13.20 -18.32
C ALA A 29 11.06 12.62 -18.10
N GLU A 30 11.48 12.52 -16.87
CA GLU A 30 12.78 11.93 -16.49
C GLU A 30 12.80 10.42 -16.75
N LEU A 31 11.70 9.73 -16.45
CA LEU A 31 11.55 8.31 -16.75
C LEU A 31 11.62 8.05 -18.26
N ALA A 32 10.96 8.87 -19.07
CA ALA A 32 11.00 8.75 -20.53
C ALA A 32 12.41 8.96 -21.11
N GLU A 33 13.23 9.81 -20.50
CA GLU A 33 14.61 10.07 -20.91
C GLU A 33 15.57 8.94 -20.49
N LYS A 34 15.47 8.47 -19.23
CA LYS A 34 16.42 7.53 -18.63
C LYS A 34 16.02 6.06 -18.78
N GLY A 35 14.74 5.78 -19.01
CA GLY A 35 14.17 4.44 -18.92
C GLY A 35 14.01 3.92 -17.49
N ALA A 36 13.13 2.98 -17.28
CA ALA A 36 12.96 2.31 -15.99
C ALA A 36 14.08 1.30 -15.73
N ARG A 37 14.49 1.16 -14.46
CA ARG A 37 15.29 -0.01 -14.06
C ARG A 37 14.35 -1.21 -13.95
N VAL A 38 14.55 -2.19 -14.79
CA VAL A 38 13.69 -3.40 -14.84
C VAL A 38 14.23 -4.46 -13.89
N ILE A 39 13.50 -4.71 -12.80
CA ILE A 39 13.83 -5.77 -11.84
C ILE A 39 13.36 -7.11 -12.39
N LYS A 40 14.26 -8.07 -12.43
CA LYS A 40 14.02 -9.40 -13.04
C LYS A 40 13.84 -10.50 -12.00
N SER A 41 14.62 -10.47 -10.94
CA SER A 41 14.57 -11.49 -9.88
C SER A 41 15.00 -10.93 -8.55
N ALA A 42 14.72 -11.68 -7.49
CA ALA A 42 15.11 -11.33 -6.14
C ALA A 42 15.37 -12.59 -5.31
N ASP A 43 16.33 -12.52 -4.39
CA ASP A 43 16.64 -13.58 -3.45
C ASP A 43 17.19 -12.99 -2.13
N GLY A 44 16.70 -13.49 -1.00
CA GLY A 44 17.06 -12.99 0.33
C GLY A 44 16.78 -11.48 0.46
N VAL A 45 17.82 -10.67 0.41
CA VAL A 45 17.76 -9.19 0.47
C VAL A 45 18.27 -8.53 -0.80
N PHE A 46 18.53 -9.29 -1.84
CA PHE A 46 19.11 -8.80 -3.10
C PHE A 46 18.10 -8.81 -4.23
N LEU A 47 18.17 -7.79 -5.06
CA LEU A 47 17.48 -7.66 -6.34
C LEU A 47 18.49 -7.85 -7.48
N THR A 48 18.02 -8.40 -8.60
CA THR A 48 18.79 -8.47 -9.84
C THR A 48 17.98 -7.83 -10.95
N ASP A 49 18.55 -6.85 -11.64
CA ASP A 49 17.90 -6.20 -12.78
C ASP A 49 18.03 -7.02 -14.08
N SER A 50 17.42 -6.52 -15.15
CA SER A 50 17.44 -7.17 -16.46
C SER A 50 18.80 -7.24 -17.13
N ASP A 51 19.74 -6.39 -16.71
CA ASP A 51 21.13 -6.38 -17.19
C ASP A 51 22.04 -7.31 -16.36
N GLY A 52 21.47 -7.97 -15.33
CA GLY A 52 22.18 -8.90 -14.47
C GLY A 52 22.90 -8.22 -13.29
N THR A 53 22.70 -6.92 -13.07
CA THR A 53 23.30 -6.23 -11.94
C THR A 53 22.55 -6.58 -10.66
N GLN A 54 23.28 -7.06 -9.66
CA GLN A 54 22.76 -7.37 -8.34
C GLN A 54 23.00 -6.18 -7.39
N PHE A 55 21.99 -5.86 -6.57
CA PHE A 55 22.09 -4.83 -5.55
C PHE A 55 21.22 -5.13 -4.33
N LEU A 56 21.58 -4.53 -3.20
CA LEU A 56 20.85 -4.65 -1.94
C LEU A 56 19.54 -3.87 -2.00
N ASP A 57 18.43 -4.53 -1.64
CA ASP A 57 17.14 -3.86 -1.46
C ASP A 57 16.99 -3.29 -0.05
N ALA A 58 17.55 -2.11 0.17
CA ALA A 58 17.45 -1.41 1.46
C ALA A 58 16.04 -0.85 1.75
N MET A 59 15.14 -0.90 0.78
CA MET A 59 13.76 -0.45 0.94
C MET A 59 12.78 -1.60 1.25
N ALA A 60 13.24 -2.85 1.25
CA ALA A 60 12.41 -4.04 1.45
C ALA A 60 11.12 -4.02 0.58
N GLY A 61 11.30 -3.81 -0.74
CA GLY A 61 10.19 -3.70 -1.69
C GLY A 61 9.21 -2.57 -1.37
N LEU A 62 9.68 -1.45 -0.86
CA LEU A 62 8.89 -0.34 -0.29
C LEU A 62 8.10 -0.78 0.96
N TRP A 63 8.82 -1.37 1.93
CA TRP A 63 8.31 -1.86 3.23
C TRP A 63 7.35 -3.05 3.15
N CYS A 64 7.32 -3.77 2.04
CA CYS A 64 6.41 -4.89 1.83
C CYS A 64 7.07 -6.27 1.97
N VAL A 65 8.40 -6.36 2.02
CA VAL A 65 9.16 -7.62 2.01
C VAL A 65 10.02 -7.76 3.27
N ASN A 66 9.38 -7.65 4.43
CA ASN A 66 10.06 -7.65 5.73
C ASN A 66 10.75 -8.98 6.07
N ILE A 67 10.37 -10.07 5.43
CA ILE A 67 10.92 -11.42 5.64
C ILE A 67 11.87 -11.88 4.54
N GLY A 68 12.21 -10.98 3.61
CA GLY A 68 13.06 -11.27 2.46
C GLY A 68 12.34 -11.95 1.30
N TYR A 69 13.06 -12.04 0.20
CA TYR A 69 12.62 -12.70 -1.05
C TYR A 69 12.93 -14.20 -1.05
N GLY A 70 12.40 -14.94 -2.02
CA GLY A 70 12.73 -16.35 -2.22
C GLY A 70 12.13 -17.33 -1.22
N ARG A 71 11.08 -16.94 -0.48
CA ARG A 71 10.40 -17.79 0.51
C ARG A 71 9.49 -18.81 -0.17
N GLY A 72 10.10 -19.92 -0.62
CA GLY A 72 9.42 -20.99 -1.36
C GLY A 72 8.23 -21.60 -0.61
N GLU A 73 8.32 -21.75 0.71
CA GLU A 73 7.24 -22.25 1.55
C GLU A 73 5.97 -21.39 1.49
N LEU A 74 6.09 -20.09 1.29
CA LEU A 74 4.94 -19.19 1.13
C LEU A 74 4.32 -19.34 -0.27
N ALA A 75 5.16 -19.49 -1.30
CA ALA A 75 4.69 -19.75 -2.66
C ALA A 75 3.89 -21.08 -2.73
N ASP A 76 4.37 -22.13 -2.05
CA ASP A 76 3.71 -23.44 -2.00
C ASP A 76 2.35 -23.37 -1.28
N VAL A 77 2.27 -22.64 -0.16
CA VAL A 77 1.02 -22.42 0.55
C VAL A 77 0.02 -21.66 -0.31
N ALA A 78 0.47 -20.58 -0.98
CA ALA A 78 -0.38 -19.79 -1.87
C ALA A 78 -0.89 -20.65 -3.04
N ALA A 79 0.00 -21.41 -3.70
CA ALA A 79 -0.37 -22.28 -4.81
C ALA A 79 -1.37 -23.37 -4.40
N ARG A 80 -1.20 -23.98 -3.23
CA ARG A 80 -2.14 -24.97 -2.69
C ARG A 80 -3.52 -24.34 -2.44
N GLN A 81 -3.57 -23.20 -1.76
CA GLN A 81 -4.82 -22.50 -1.46
C GLN A 81 -5.54 -22.07 -2.74
N MET A 82 -4.80 -21.57 -3.74
CA MET A 82 -5.38 -21.20 -5.04
C MET A 82 -5.98 -22.37 -5.82
N ARG A 83 -5.48 -23.61 -5.63
CA ARG A 83 -6.07 -24.81 -6.24
C ARG A 83 -7.33 -25.27 -5.51
N GLU A 84 -7.39 -25.07 -4.19
CA GLU A 84 -8.52 -25.47 -3.35
C GLU A 84 -9.68 -24.47 -3.43
N LEU A 85 -9.39 -23.20 -3.14
CA LEU A 85 -10.33 -22.10 -3.20
C LEU A 85 -9.58 -20.80 -3.51
N PRO A 86 -9.52 -20.39 -4.80
CA PRO A 86 -8.74 -19.21 -5.20
C PRO A 86 -9.37 -17.90 -4.75
N TYR A 87 -10.68 -17.86 -4.63
CA TYR A 87 -11.43 -16.69 -4.21
C TYR A 87 -12.83 -17.07 -3.76
N TYR A 88 -13.29 -16.42 -2.69
CA TYR A 88 -14.71 -16.25 -2.39
C TYR A 88 -14.93 -14.97 -1.58
N ASN A 89 -16.08 -14.35 -1.73
CA ASN A 89 -16.42 -13.13 -1.00
C ASN A 89 -16.81 -13.41 0.46
N THR A 90 -16.77 -12.37 1.29
CA THR A 90 -17.22 -12.41 2.68
C THR A 90 -18.47 -11.56 2.92
N PHE A 91 -19.24 -11.27 1.86
CA PHE A 91 -20.50 -10.57 1.92
C PHE A 91 -21.67 -11.54 2.22
N PHE A 92 -22.81 -10.97 2.59
CA PHE A 92 -24.09 -11.68 2.68
C PHE A 92 -24.07 -12.94 3.58
N GLN A 93 -23.40 -12.85 4.73
CA GLN A 93 -23.30 -13.93 5.73
C GLN A 93 -22.46 -15.13 5.26
N THR A 94 -21.58 -14.93 4.29
CA THR A 94 -20.63 -15.94 3.87
C THR A 94 -19.22 -15.62 4.34
N THR A 95 -18.38 -16.64 4.48
CA THR A 95 -16.96 -16.51 4.81
C THR A 95 -16.20 -17.76 4.35
N HIS A 96 -14.91 -17.80 4.56
CA HIS A 96 -14.06 -18.95 4.20
C HIS A 96 -12.98 -19.20 5.27
N VAL A 97 -12.51 -20.43 5.33
CA VAL A 97 -11.60 -20.90 6.38
C VAL A 97 -10.34 -20.03 6.57
N PRO A 98 -9.60 -19.65 5.52
CA PRO A 98 -8.43 -18.78 5.68
C PRO A 98 -8.73 -17.43 6.33
N ALA A 99 -9.86 -16.78 5.99
CA ALA A 99 -10.23 -15.50 6.59
C ALA A 99 -10.55 -15.65 8.08
N ILE A 100 -11.26 -16.72 8.48
CA ILE A 100 -11.57 -17.01 9.88
C ILE A 100 -10.27 -17.24 10.67
N ALA A 101 -9.39 -18.10 10.17
CA ALA A 101 -8.14 -18.46 10.83
C ALA A 101 -7.22 -17.24 11.00
N LEU A 102 -7.10 -16.42 9.94
CA LEU A 102 -6.30 -15.19 10.00
C LEU A 102 -6.89 -14.16 10.97
N SER A 103 -8.22 -13.98 10.96
CA SER A 103 -8.89 -13.05 11.90
C SER A 103 -8.66 -13.46 13.35
N ALA A 104 -8.79 -14.74 13.66
CA ALA A 104 -8.51 -15.26 15.01
C ALA A 104 -7.05 -15.00 15.42
N LYS A 105 -6.10 -15.26 14.50
CA LYS A 105 -4.68 -15.04 14.79
C LYS A 105 -4.34 -13.54 14.95
N LEU A 106 -4.92 -12.68 14.15
CA LEU A 106 -4.73 -11.24 14.29
C LEU A 106 -5.35 -10.70 15.58
N ALA A 107 -6.51 -11.18 15.98
CA ALA A 107 -7.15 -10.81 17.25
C ALA A 107 -6.31 -11.24 18.47
N GLU A 108 -5.65 -12.40 18.40
CA GLU A 108 -4.70 -12.89 19.44
C GLU A 108 -3.47 -11.96 19.58
N LEU A 109 -2.99 -11.38 18.47
CA LEU A 109 -1.79 -10.55 18.44
C LEU A 109 -2.07 -9.06 18.67
N ALA A 110 -3.30 -8.62 18.48
CA ALA A 110 -3.72 -7.23 18.65
C ALA A 110 -3.95 -6.88 20.13
N PRO A 111 -3.97 -5.59 20.49
CA PRO A 111 -4.42 -5.17 21.82
C PRO A 111 -5.83 -5.69 22.13
N ASP A 112 -6.12 -6.00 23.40
CA ASP A 112 -7.33 -6.71 23.87
C ASP A 112 -8.67 -6.18 23.37
N ASN A 113 -8.73 -4.90 23.03
CA ASN A 113 -9.96 -4.24 22.54
C ASN A 113 -10.06 -4.17 21.00
N LEU A 114 -9.07 -4.70 20.26
CA LEU A 114 -9.01 -4.71 18.79
C LEU A 114 -9.16 -6.14 18.25
N ASN A 115 -10.34 -6.73 18.43
CA ASN A 115 -10.60 -8.15 18.16
C ASN A 115 -11.58 -8.40 16.99
N HIS A 116 -11.93 -7.38 16.23
CA HIS A 116 -12.74 -7.49 15.01
C HIS A 116 -11.93 -7.00 13.81
N ILE A 117 -11.68 -7.89 12.87
CA ILE A 117 -10.79 -7.64 11.74
C ILE A 117 -11.62 -7.33 10.50
N PHE A 118 -11.31 -6.21 9.85
CA PHE A 118 -11.84 -5.83 8.55
C PHE A 118 -10.72 -5.87 7.52
N TYR A 119 -10.92 -6.62 6.44
CA TYR A 119 -9.96 -6.74 5.36
C TYR A 119 -10.22 -5.72 4.26
N ALA A 120 -9.17 -5.09 3.78
CA ALA A 120 -9.20 -4.15 2.66
C ALA A 120 -8.12 -4.53 1.63
N GLY A 121 -8.26 -4.11 0.39
CA GLY A 121 -7.31 -4.37 -0.68
C GLY A 121 -6.02 -3.54 -0.57
N SER A 122 -6.05 -2.45 0.22
CA SER A 122 -4.90 -1.57 0.46
C SER A 122 -5.07 -0.79 1.75
N GLY A 123 -3.96 -0.19 2.24
CA GLY A 123 -4.01 0.78 3.34
C GLY A 123 -4.84 2.02 3.00
N SER A 124 -4.87 2.42 1.74
CA SER A 124 -5.71 3.52 1.26
C SER A 124 -7.19 3.24 1.44
N GLU A 125 -7.67 2.06 1.03
CA GLU A 125 -9.06 1.63 1.24
C GLU A 125 -9.40 1.48 2.72
N ALA A 126 -8.47 0.95 3.52
CA ALA A 126 -8.65 0.85 4.96
C ALA A 126 -8.86 2.22 5.60
N ASN A 127 -8.06 3.22 5.24
CA ASN A 127 -8.20 4.58 5.74
C ASN A 127 -9.49 5.26 5.26
N ASP A 128 -9.89 5.11 4.01
CA ASP A 128 -11.16 5.64 3.51
C ASP A 128 -12.35 5.02 4.26
N THR A 129 -12.27 3.72 4.55
CA THR A 129 -13.27 3.02 5.37
C THR A 129 -13.26 3.55 6.80
N ASN A 130 -12.10 3.73 7.42
CA ASN A 130 -11.98 4.28 8.77
C ASN A 130 -12.59 5.68 8.90
N ILE A 131 -12.33 6.58 7.93
CA ILE A 131 -12.95 7.91 7.90
C ILE A 131 -14.47 7.81 7.96
N ARG A 132 -15.07 6.96 7.13
CA ARG A 132 -16.51 6.77 7.09
C ARG A 132 -17.04 6.16 8.38
N MET A 133 -16.37 5.14 8.91
CA MET A 133 -16.77 4.44 10.15
C MET A 133 -16.74 5.38 11.35
N VAL A 134 -15.68 6.16 11.53
CA VAL A 134 -15.56 7.12 12.64
C VAL A 134 -16.65 8.18 12.58
N ARG A 135 -16.88 8.76 11.40
CA ARG A 135 -17.94 9.76 11.22
C ARG A 135 -19.33 9.17 11.48
N HIS A 136 -19.59 7.97 10.97
CA HIS A 136 -20.86 7.26 11.19
C HIS A 136 -21.05 6.91 12.66
N TYR A 137 -20.03 6.41 13.33
CA TYR A 137 -20.07 6.11 14.76
C TYR A 137 -20.54 7.32 15.58
N TRP A 138 -19.92 8.48 15.38
CA TRP A 138 -20.32 9.66 16.12
C TRP A 138 -21.72 10.18 15.76
N ALA A 139 -22.13 10.05 14.52
CA ALA A 139 -23.49 10.39 14.10
C ALA A 139 -24.53 9.50 14.82
N VAL A 140 -24.29 8.19 14.90
CA VAL A 140 -25.16 7.24 15.63
C VAL A 140 -25.16 7.51 17.14
N GLN A 141 -24.06 8.02 17.70
CA GLN A 141 -23.96 8.45 19.10
C GLN A 141 -24.64 9.81 19.36
N GLY A 142 -25.32 10.40 18.39
CA GLY A 142 -26.00 11.69 18.53
C GLY A 142 -25.07 12.92 18.44
N ALA A 143 -23.84 12.75 17.96
CA ALA A 143 -22.86 13.81 17.80
C ALA A 143 -22.37 13.91 16.33
N PRO A 144 -23.25 14.20 15.34
CA PRO A 144 -22.89 14.22 13.92
C PRO A 144 -21.85 15.29 13.57
N ASP A 145 -21.76 16.37 14.35
CA ASP A 145 -20.78 17.43 14.14
C ASP A 145 -19.37 17.04 14.62
N LYS A 146 -19.21 15.92 15.31
CA LYS A 146 -17.91 15.36 15.71
C LYS A 146 -17.28 14.59 14.55
N ASN A 147 -16.98 15.31 13.47
CA ASN A 147 -16.53 14.76 12.20
C ASN A 147 -15.13 15.26 11.77
N ILE A 148 -14.47 16.04 12.62
CA ILE A 148 -13.11 16.53 12.39
C ILE A 148 -12.12 15.39 12.62
N ILE A 149 -11.18 15.24 11.67
CA ILE A 149 -10.06 14.30 11.77
C ILE A 149 -8.76 15.11 11.76
N ILE A 150 -7.87 14.79 12.66
CA ILE A 150 -6.56 15.45 12.79
C ILE A 150 -5.49 14.50 12.28
N SER A 151 -4.64 14.98 11.40
CA SER A 151 -3.48 14.29 10.87
C SER A 151 -2.21 15.15 10.99
N ARG A 152 -1.12 14.76 10.35
CA ARG A 152 0.17 15.45 10.46
C ARG A 152 0.68 15.86 9.09
N LYS A 153 1.35 17.03 9.04
CA LYS A 153 2.12 17.45 7.86
C LYS A 153 3.18 16.41 7.52
N ASN A 154 3.47 16.26 6.24
CA ASN A 154 4.45 15.31 5.67
C ASN A 154 4.15 13.82 5.92
N ALA A 155 3.01 13.47 6.52
CA ALA A 155 2.59 12.08 6.68
C ALA A 155 2.11 11.50 5.33
N TYR A 156 2.33 10.20 5.12
CA TYR A 156 1.73 9.44 4.04
C TYR A 156 0.70 8.45 4.60
N HIS A 157 -0.52 8.52 4.09
CA HIS A 157 -1.62 7.65 4.54
C HIS A 157 -2.35 6.95 3.39
N GLY A 158 -1.89 7.13 2.17
CA GLY A 158 -2.46 6.49 0.98
C GLY A 158 -2.70 7.46 -0.17
N SER A 159 -3.24 6.95 -1.26
CA SER A 159 -3.42 7.68 -2.52
C SER A 159 -4.87 7.82 -3.00
N THR A 160 -5.84 7.23 -2.30
CA THR A 160 -7.26 7.52 -2.55
C THR A 160 -7.64 8.89 -1.99
N LEU A 161 -8.77 9.44 -2.39
CA LEU A 161 -9.16 10.82 -2.05
C LEU A 161 -9.16 11.09 -0.54
N GLY A 162 -9.72 10.20 0.26
CA GLY A 162 -9.73 10.32 1.71
C GLY A 162 -8.35 10.10 2.33
N SER A 163 -7.64 9.07 1.89
CA SER A 163 -6.30 8.77 2.40
C SER A 163 -5.26 9.82 2.02
N ALA A 164 -5.30 10.36 0.81
CA ALA A 164 -4.46 11.47 0.40
C ALA A 164 -4.78 12.75 1.18
N SER A 165 -6.06 12.94 1.56
CA SER A 165 -6.48 14.02 2.45
C SER A 165 -5.98 13.84 3.88
N LEU A 166 -5.91 12.61 4.40
CA LEU A 166 -5.24 12.31 5.68
C LEU A 166 -3.74 12.54 5.58
N GLY A 167 -3.13 12.21 4.43
CA GLY A 167 -1.75 12.55 4.14
C GLY A 167 -1.51 14.06 4.25
N GLY A 168 -0.31 14.46 4.67
CA GLY A 168 0.08 15.87 4.77
C GLY A 168 1.16 16.26 3.77
N MET A 169 1.31 15.49 2.70
CA MET A 169 2.29 15.75 1.64
C MET A 169 1.75 16.84 0.71
N LEU A 170 2.35 18.02 0.77
CA LEU A 170 1.93 19.18 -0.02
C LEU A 170 1.77 18.89 -1.52
N PRO A 171 2.70 18.20 -2.21
CA PRO A 171 2.54 17.90 -3.63
C PRO A 171 1.30 17.07 -3.99
N MET A 172 0.79 16.27 -3.06
CA MET A 172 -0.48 15.55 -3.26
C MET A 172 -1.68 16.48 -3.11
N HIS A 173 -1.64 17.42 -2.18
CA HIS A 173 -2.71 18.39 -1.97
C HIS A 173 -2.81 19.39 -3.12
N GLU A 174 -1.69 19.75 -3.75
CA GLU A 174 -1.63 20.64 -4.91
C GLU A 174 -2.27 20.05 -6.17
N GLN A 175 -2.55 18.76 -6.21
CA GLN A 175 -3.25 18.10 -7.32
C GLN A 175 -4.75 18.46 -7.39
N GLY A 176 -5.24 19.27 -6.49
CA GLY A 176 -6.57 19.86 -6.51
C GLY A 176 -7.61 19.14 -5.66
N GLY A 177 -8.42 19.94 -4.97
CA GLY A 177 -9.52 19.45 -4.15
C GLY A 177 -9.13 18.78 -2.82
N LEU A 178 -7.89 18.78 -2.44
CA LEU A 178 -7.41 18.20 -1.18
C LEU A 178 -6.92 19.28 -0.19
N PRO A 179 -7.03 19.03 1.11
CA PRO A 179 -7.75 17.92 1.74
C PRO A 179 -9.27 18.08 1.62
N VAL A 180 -10.00 16.97 1.68
CA VAL A 180 -11.47 17.02 1.80
C VAL A 180 -11.87 17.70 3.13
N PRO A 181 -13.10 18.28 3.23
CA PRO A 181 -13.53 19.02 4.41
C PRO A 181 -13.38 18.26 5.72
N ASN A 182 -13.04 18.99 6.79
CA ASN A 182 -12.90 18.48 8.15
C ASN A 182 -11.70 17.52 8.37
N ILE A 183 -10.67 17.62 7.55
CA ILE A 183 -9.36 17.02 7.82
C ILE A 183 -8.35 18.14 8.02
N HIS A 184 -7.73 18.19 9.18
CA HIS A 184 -6.79 19.21 9.59
C HIS A 184 -5.42 18.62 9.89
N HIS A 185 -4.35 19.37 9.59
CA HIS A 185 -2.98 18.91 9.76
C HIS A 185 -2.27 19.74 10.82
N ILE A 186 -1.77 19.06 11.84
CA ILE A 186 -0.85 19.62 12.84
C ILE A 186 0.60 19.37 12.40
N ASN A 187 1.56 19.98 13.08
CA ASN A 187 2.97 19.79 12.78
C ASN A 187 3.42 18.35 12.96
N GLN A 188 4.45 17.95 12.19
CA GLN A 188 5.07 16.65 12.29
C GLN A 188 5.92 16.53 13.56
N PRO A 189 6.13 15.31 14.13
CA PRO A 189 6.97 15.11 15.30
C PRO A 189 8.46 15.05 14.91
N ASN A 190 8.90 15.99 14.10
CA ASN A 190 10.28 16.12 13.67
C ASN A 190 10.88 17.37 14.28
N TRP A 191 11.56 17.20 15.40
CA TRP A 191 12.16 18.28 16.19
C TRP A 191 12.99 19.25 15.32
N TRP A 192 13.84 18.72 14.47
CA TRP A 192 14.73 19.53 13.62
C TRP A 192 13.97 20.33 12.56
N ALA A 193 12.92 19.77 11.97
CA ALA A 193 12.14 20.44 10.95
C ALA A 193 11.16 21.49 11.53
N GLU A 194 10.80 21.38 12.80
CA GLU A 194 9.83 22.27 13.46
C GLU A 194 10.52 23.38 14.30
N GLY A 195 11.84 23.56 14.13
CA GLY A 195 12.58 24.64 14.77
C GLY A 195 12.98 24.35 16.23
N GLY A 196 13.20 23.09 16.56
CA GLY A 196 13.83 22.71 17.83
C GLY A 196 15.31 23.15 17.87
N ASP A 197 15.75 23.70 19.00
CA ASP A 197 17.13 24.12 19.28
C ASP A 197 18.08 22.92 19.44
#